data_c01e11ae54c495d56def8a9ec8348839
#
_entry.id   c01e11ae54c495d56def8a9ec8348839
#
_cell.length_a   1.000
_cell.length_b   1.000
_cell.length_c   1.000
_cell.angle_alpha   90.00
_cell.angle_beta   90.00
_cell.angle_gamma   90.00
#
_symmetry.space_group_name_H-M   'P 1'
#
loop_
_entity.id
_entity.type
_entity.pdbx_description
1 polymer ?
#
loop_
_entity_poly.entity_id
_entity_poly.type
_entity_poly.pdbx_seq_one_letter_code
_entity_poly.pdbx_strand_id
1 'polypeptide(L)'
;MSLASSTPLATFDQADGEFLDLSNELAEIIRRDNISFLSRIGISGQATETKHSWMEDKLNANTAITLATADGVIDASAVAVTVASGLGTRFQIGTLFKDTAAGKTEVIQVTAITGDVLTIVRGYGSTSGQTHGTGTTPFNIQIIAHPKQEGQDPSADESKARTKVSNYVQIFQKGINVSYSMRKVLQAGVADEYTFQVARRLMEIMRELDSCLINGISSGSQGSDSVYRSMGGIVEFSSQSLGNITTTAEPLTLTVINDMCKQIWDDGGVPNFILVGGKQKRAINTFDQSARRSVYDATTAGYVVDKVITDLGFILDVIVDPWVPDDVCIVGDLNKIKVVPFIPMMSEDVAKSGAAYKGQVYGEYTAEFRNALEAFSYHNSLT
;
A
#
# COMPACT_ATOMS: atom_id res chain seq x y z
N MET A 1 -51.56 59.65 48.03
CA MET A 1 -51.67 58.67 46.89
C MET A 1 -50.38 57.97 46.80
N SER A 2 -50.39 56.73 47.24
CA SER A 2 -49.24 55.82 47.09
C SER A 2 -49.27 55.27 45.67
N LEU A 3 -48.23 55.61 44.91
CA LEU A 3 -48.01 54.96 43.59
C LEU A 3 -47.72 53.49 43.86
N ALA A 4 -48.64 52.63 43.43
CA ALA A 4 -48.38 51.24 43.42
C ALA A 4 -47.12 50.94 42.53
N SER A 5 -46.12 50.38 43.13
CA SER A 5 -44.93 49.89 42.44
C SER A 5 -45.39 48.80 41.47
N SER A 6 -45.57 49.16 40.20
CA SER A 6 -45.73 48.13 39.15
C SER A 6 -44.35 47.51 38.93
N THR A 7 -44.15 46.30 39.43
CA THR A 7 -43.04 45.48 38.99
C THR A 7 -43.14 45.30 37.49
N PRO A 8 -42.11 45.62 36.72
CA PRO A 8 -42.15 45.37 35.27
C PRO A 8 -42.31 43.90 34.98
N LEU A 9 -43.13 43.58 33.97
CA LEU A 9 -43.27 42.20 33.49
C LEU A 9 -41.88 41.71 32.99
N ALA A 10 -41.38 40.69 33.63
CA ALA A 10 -40.06 40.12 33.30
C ALA A 10 -40.20 38.90 32.38
N THR A 11 -39.14 38.58 31.64
CA THR A 11 -39.12 37.41 30.70
C THR A 11 -39.44 36.07 31.39
N PHE A 12 -39.12 35.93 32.68
CA PHE A 12 -39.45 34.73 33.46
C PHE A 12 -40.91 34.70 33.97
N ASP A 13 -41.66 35.78 33.79
CA ASP A 13 -43.10 35.83 34.15
C ASP A 13 -43.99 35.29 32.99
N GLN A 14 -43.44 35.14 31.77
CA GLN A 14 -44.16 34.71 30.59
C GLN A 14 -43.61 33.38 30.08
N ALA A 15 -44.16 32.29 30.56
CA ALA A 15 -43.70 30.92 30.22
C ALA A 15 -44.13 30.44 28.84
N ASP A 16 -45.21 31.00 28.26
CA ASP A 16 -45.78 30.57 26.99
C ASP A 16 -45.70 31.66 25.92
N GLY A 17 -45.00 31.39 24.84
CA GLY A 17 -44.92 32.26 23.64
C GLY A 17 -43.56 32.89 23.39
N GLU A 18 -42.53 32.57 24.16
CA GLU A 18 -41.17 32.93 23.83
C GLU A 18 -40.63 32.06 22.69
N PHE A 19 -40.03 32.71 21.68
CA PHE A 19 -39.32 31.99 20.63
C PHE A 19 -38.03 31.40 21.22
N LEU A 20 -37.83 30.10 21.05
CA LEU A 20 -36.59 29.46 21.43
C LEU A 20 -35.44 30.06 20.62
N ASP A 21 -34.51 30.73 21.31
CA ASP A 21 -33.28 31.24 20.71
C ASP A 21 -32.33 30.05 20.45
N LEU A 22 -32.35 29.55 19.22
CA LEU A 22 -31.52 28.46 18.76
C LEU A 22 -30.50 28.97 17.74
N SER A 23 -29.22 28.70 17.97
CA SER A 23 -28.17 29.04 17.00
C SER A 23 -28.45 28.35 15.67
N ASN A 24 -28.32 29.12 14.57
CA ASN A 24 -28.39 28.56 13.20
C ASN A 24 -27.11 27.84 12.78
N GLU A 25 -26.12 27.78 13.65
CA GLU A 25 -24.87 27.05 13.39
C GLU A 25 -24.97 25.64 13.90
N LEU A 26 -24.69 24.66 13.02
CA LEU A 26 -24.58 23.26 13.36
C LEU A 26 -23.11 22.93 13.72
N ALA A 27 -22.85 22.67 15.00
CA ALA A 27 -21.55 22.18 15.42
C ALA A 27 -21.43 20.69 15.13
N GLU A 28 -20.43 20.31 14.38
CA GLU A 28 -20.21 18.94 13.94
C GLU A 28 -18.80 18.47 14.23
N ILE A 29 -18.67 17.25 14.74
CA ILE A 29 -17.40 16.54 14.88
C ILE A 29 -17.50 15.22 14.14
N ILE A 30 -16.75 15.10 13.06
CA ILE A 30 -16.66 13.86 12.29
C ILE A 30 -15.41 13.11 12.75
N ARG A 31 -15.61 11.87 13.20
CA ARG A 31 -14.48 11.01 13.56
C ARG A 31 -13.87 10.39 12.32
N ARG A 32 -12.53 10.49 12.20
CA ARG A 32 -11.75 9.86 11.11
C ARG A 32 -12.31 10.21 9.72
N ASP A 33 -12.54 11.48 9.48
CA ASP A 33 -12.95 12.02 8.17
C ASP A 33 -11.78 12.27 7.22
N ASN A 34 -10.55 12.07 7.70
CA ASN A 34 -9.36 12.24 6.91
C ASN A 34 -9.25 11.11 5.87
N ILE A 35 -9.31 11.47 4.62
CA ILE A 35 -9.15 10.58 3.44
C ILE A 35 -7.77 10.83 2.80
N SER A 36 -6.72 10.69 3.60
CA SER A 36 -5.37 11.10 3.20
C SER A 36 -4.82 10.26 2.06
N PHE A 37 -5.00 8.96 2.12
CA PHE A 37 -4.42 8.03 1.15
C PHE A 37 -5.12 8.14 -0.20
N LEU A 38 -6.44 8.08 -0.23
CA LEU A 38 -7.23 8.23 -1.44
C LEU A 38 -6.97 9.58 -2.14
N SER A 39 -6.84 10.67 -1.37
CA SER A 39 -6.58 12.00 -1.93
C SER A 39 -5.21 12.12 -2.61
N ARG A 40 -4.23 11.33 -2.18
CA ARG A 40 -2.89 11.30 -2.78
C ARG A 40 -2.86 10.46 -4.06
N ILE A 41 -3.60 9.36 -4.11
CA ILE A 41 -3.66 8.48 -5.29
C ILE A 41 -4.55 9.10 -6.36
N GLY A 42 -5.71 9.64 -5.96
CA GLY A 42 -6.75 10.07 -6.88
C GLY A 42 -7.49 8.90 -7.54
N ILE A 43 -8.55 9.22 -8.28
CA ILE A 43 -9.36 8.25 -9.02
C ILE A 43 -9.05 8.42 -10.50
N SER A 44 -8.70 7.34 -11.21
CA SER A 44 -8.29 7.40 -12.61
C SER A 44 -8.63 6.11 -13.36
N GLY A 45 -8.91 6.24 -14.67
CA GLY A 45 -9.28 5.11 -15.52
C GLY A 45 -10.75 4.70 -15.37
N GLN A 46 -11.10 3.54 -15.88
CA GLN A 46 -12.43 2.92 -15.77
C GLN A 46 -12.29 1.40 -15.85
N ALA A 47 -12.90 0.68 -14.94
CA ALA A 47 -13.04 -0.78 -15.04
C ALA A 47 -14.16 -1.14 -16.02
N THR A 48 -14.01 -2.25 -16.72
CA THR A 48 -15.00 -2.74 -17.70
C THR A 48 -15.67 -4.03 -17.23
N GLU A 49 -15.10 -4.69 -16.22
CA GLU A 49 -15.58 -5.95 -15.66
C GLU A 49 -15.53 -5.93 -14.14
N THR A 50 -16.33 -6.78 -13.51
CA THR A 50 -16.38 -6.92 -12.05
C THR A 50 -15.12 -7.54 -11.46
N LYS A 51 -14.35 -8.28 -12.27
CA LYS A 51 -12.99 -8.73 -11.97
C LYS A 51 -12.01 -7.91 -12.81
N HIS A 52 -11.55 -6.82 -12.25
CA HIS A 52 -10.56 -5.98 -12.90
C HIS A 52 -9.19 -6.66 -12.90
N SER A 53 -8.51 -6.66 -14.03
CA SER A 53 -7.22 -7.36 -14.18
C SER A 53 -6.23 -6.49 -14.92
N TRP A 54 -4.97 -6.61 -14.51
CA TRP A 54 -3.85 -5.96 -15.18
C TRP A 54 -2.73 -6.96 -15.45
N MET A 55 -1.85 -6.60 -16.34
CA MET A 55 -0.69 -7.43 -16.70
C MET A 55 0.55 -6.85 -16.06
N GLU A 56 1.34 -7.72 -15.46
CA GLU A 56 2.65 -7.41 -14.89
C GLU A 56 3.74 -8.13 -15.67
N ASP A 57 4.84 -7.43 -15.86
CA ASP A 57 6.05 -7.97 -16.47
C ASP A 57 7.23 -7.72 -15.55
N LYS A 58 8.16 -8.67 -15.55
CA LYS A 58 9.32 -8.64 -14.67
C LYS A 58 10.51 -9.25 -15.39
N LEU A 59 11.57 -8.52 -15.44
CA LEU A 59 12.83 -9.01 -15.95
C LEU A 59 13.40 -10.14 -15.07
N ASN A 60 14.24 -11.00 -15.66
CA ASN A 60 14.99 -11.94 -14.87
C ASN A 60 15.92 -11.21 -13.91
N ALA A 61 15.87 -11.56 -12.64
CA ALA A 61 16.85 -11.02 -11.69
C ALA A 61 18.24 -11.56 -12.04
N ASN A 62 19.25 -10.70 -11.91
CA ASN A 62 20.67 -11.08 -12.04
C ASN A 62 21.23 -11.71 -10.76
N THR A 63 20.36 -12.15 -9.87
CA THR A 63 20.67 -12.84 -8.62
C THR A 63 20.00 -14.22 -8.61
N ALA A 64 20.59 -15.16 -7.91
CA ALA A 64 20.02 -16.47 -7.64
C ALA A 64 20.47 -16.96 -6.26
N ILE A 65 19.84 -18.01 -5.76
CA ILE A 65 20.26 -18.69 -4.55
C ILE A 65 20.46 -20.16 -4.88
N THR A 66 21.44 -20.80 -4.28
CA THR A 66 21.65 -22.23 -4.43
C THR A 66 20.64 -23.03 -3.61
N LEU A 67 20.50 -24.31 -3.92
CA LEU A 67 19.62 -25.22 -3.18
C LEU A 67 20.14 -25.41 -1.75
N ALA A 68 19.25 -25.47 -0.78
CA ALA A 68 19.58 -25.69 0.64
C ALA A 68 19.87 -27.18 0.94
N THR A 69 20.74 -27.78 0.15
CA THR A 69 21.22 -29.16 0.29
C THR A 69 22.73 -29.24 0.00
N ALA A 70 23.34 -30.38 0.20
CA ALA A 70 24.76 -30.58 -0.13
C ALA A 70 25.08 -30.25 -1.60
N ASP A 71 24.12 -30.46 -2.53
CA ASP A 71 24.30 -30.18 -3.96
C ASP A 71 24.28 -28.67 -4.29
N GLY A 72 23.84 -27.83 -3.35
CA GLY A 72 23.88 -26.39 -3.46
C GLY A 72 25.15 -25.74 -2.86
N VAL A 73 26.10 -26.55 -2.41
CA VAL A 73 27.37 -26.09 -1.85
C VAL A 73 28.50 -26.38 -2.83
N ILE A 74 29.43 -25.46 -2.98
CA ILE A 74 30.62 -25.63 -3.82
C ILE A 74 31.82 -25.78 -2.90
N ASP A 75 32.37 -26.98 -2.80
CA ASP A 75 33.66 -27.25 -2.16
C ASP A 75 34.83 -27.05 -3.13
N ALA A 76 36.05 -27.28 -2.69
CA ALA A 76 37.24 -27.05 -3.51
C ALA A 76 37.30 -27.89 -4.80
N SER A 77 36.53 -29.00 -4.91
CA SER A 77 36.55 -29.96 -5.99
C SER A 77 35.25 -30.01 -6.79
N ALA A 78 34.23 -29.26 -6.40
CA ALA A 78 32.92 -29.26 -7.03
C ALA A 78 32.99 -28.86 -8.50
N VAL A 79 32.37 -29.64 -9.37
CA VAL A 79 32.24 -29.42 -10.82
C VAL A 79 30.78 -29.08 -11.21
N ALA A 80 29.87 -29.12 -10.26
CA ALA A 80 28.47 -28.79 -10.45
C ALA A 80 27.89 -28.12 -9.20
N VAL A 81 26.84 -27.33 -9.36
CA VAL A 81 26.05 -26.72 -8.29
C VAL A 81 24.59 -26.71 -8.68
N THR A 82 23.72 -27.02 -7.72
CA THR A 82 22.28 -26.95 -7.94
C THR A 82 21.74 -25.64 -7.37
N VAL A 83 21.04 -24.88 -8.20
CA VAL A 83 20.33 -23.68 -7.78
C VAL A 83 18.92 -24.01 -7.29
N ALA A 84 18.30 -23.12 -6.55
CA ALA A 84 16.94 -23.34 -6.08
C ALA A 84 15.98 -23.54 -7.26
N SER A 85 14.90 -24.27 -7.01
CA SER A 85 13.97 -24.74 -8.05
C SER A 85 13.48 -23.61 -8.96
N GLY A 86 13.58 -23.84 -10.27
CA GLY A 86 13.17 -22.88 -11.32
C GLY A 86 14.16 -21.77 -11.60
N LEU A 87 15.26 -21.63 -10.84
CA LEU A 87 16.25 -20.57 -11.06
C LEU A 87 17.28 -20.93 -12.13
N GLY A 88 17.37 -22.18 -12.54
CA GLY A 88 18.27 -22.61 -13.63
C GLY A 88 18.02 -21.86 -14.94
N THR A 89 16.79 -21.42 -15.19
CA THR A 89 16.41 -20.62 -16.37
C THR A 89 17.06 -19.24 -16.43
N ARG A 90 17.66 -18.74 -15.34
CA ARG A 90 18.39 -17.47 -15.29
C ARG A 90 19.82 -17.59 -15.83
N PHE A 91 20.28 -18.80 -16.07
CA PHE A 91 21.65 -19.07 -16.48
C PHE A 91 21.68 -19.53 -17.93
N GLN A 92 22.78 -19.22 -18.59
CA GLN A 92 23.12 -19.66 -19.94
C GLN A 92 24.50 -20.29 -19.93
N ILE A 93 24.80 -21.10 -20.97
CA ILE A 93 26.16 -21.56 -21.19
C ILE A 93 27.07 -20.35 -21.41
N GLY A 94 28.15 -20.28 -20.65
CA GLY A 94 29.06 -19.16 -20.62
C GLY A 94 28.79 -18.17 -19.48
N THR A 95 27.67 -18.23 -18.77
CA THR A 95 27.37 -17.33 -17.66
C THR A 95 28.48 -17.27 -16.63
N LEU A 96 28.87 -16.06 -16.25
CA LEU A 96 29.81 -15.80 -15.16
C LEU A 96 29.03 -15.36 -13.93
N PHE A 97 29.33 -15.96 -12.82
CA PHE A 97 28.72 -15.59 -11.54
C PHE A 97 29.72 -15.63 -10.39
N LYS A 98 29.37 -14.97 -9.31
CA LYS A 98 30.11 -14.95 -8.04
C LYS A 98 29.19 -15.13 -6.85
N ASP A 99 29.72 -15.56 -5.72
CA ASP A 99 29.08 -15.54 -4.42
C ASP A 99 29.05 -14.10 -3.88
N THR A 100 27.93 -13.69 -3.31
CA THR A 100 27.77 -12.34 -2.70
C THR A 100 28.31 -12.25 -1.28
N ALA A 101 28.71 -13.37 -0.66
CA ALA A 101 29.24 -13.40 0.69
C ALA A 101 30.55 -12.60 0.81
N ALA A 102 30.73 -11.93 1.94
CA ALA A 102 31.94 -11.15 2.18
C ALA A 102 33.21 -12.00 2.11
N GLY A 103 34.23 -11.48 1.41
CA GLY A 103 35.51 -12.16 1.21
C GLY A 103 35.51 -13.21 0.10
N LYS A 104 34.39 -13.43 -0.61
CA LYS A 104 34.34 -14.31 -1.77
C LYS A 104 34.64 -13.53 -3.05
N THR A 105 35.75 -13.89 -3.69
CA THR A 105 36.27 -13.21 -4.90
C THR A 105 36.31 -14.12 -6.12
N GLU A 106 36.03 -15.42 -5.97
CA GLU A 106 36.02 -16.36 -7.08
C GLU A 106 34.94 -16.02 -8.08
N VAL A 107 35.29 -16.04 -9.36
CA VAL A 107 34.38 -16.00 -10.50
C VAL A 107 34.27 -17.40 -11.08
N ILE A 108 33.04 -17.86 -11.29
CA ILE A 108 32.72 -19.21 -11.73
C ILE A 108 31.99 -19.11 -13.07
N GLN A 109 32.35 -19.99 -14.02
CA GLN A 109 31.72 -20.06 -15.34
C GLN A 109 30.81 -21.29 -15.45
N VAL A 110 29.63 -21.10 -16.01
CA VAL A 110 28.70 -22.19 -16.35
C VAL A 110 29.06 -22.75 -17.72
N THR A 111 29.24 -24.07 -17.81
CA THR A 111 29.59 -24.79 -19.07
C THR A 111 28.46 -25.63 -19.59
N ALA A 112 27.58 -26.14 -18.72
CA ALA A 112 26.38 -26.87 -19.12
C ALA A 112 25.26 -26.64 -18.10
N ILE A 113 24.00 -26.81 -18.52
CA ILE A 113 22.82 -26.62 -17.68
C ILE A 113 21.87 -27.80 -17.93
N THR A 114 21.42 -28.41 -16.84
CA THR A 114 20.43 -29.49 -16.89
C THR A 114 19.36 -29.20 -15.82
N GLY A 115 18.26 -28.55 -16.23
CA GLY A 115 17.26 -28.06 -15.28
C GLY A 115 17.86 -26.99 -14.34
N ASP A 116 17.87 -27.30 -13.04
CA ASP A 116 18.46 -26.41 -12.01
C ASP A 116 19.90 -26.78 -11.63
N VAL A 117 20.49 -27.80 -12.31
CA VAL A 117 21.89 -28.20 -12.10
C VAL A 117 22.78 -27.48 -13.10
N LEU A 118 23.74 -26.74 -12.60
CA LEU A 118 24.76 -26.03 -13.38
C LEU A 118 26.06 -26.76 -13.31
N THR A 119 26.62 -27.17 -14.46
CA THR A 119 28.01 -27.66 -14.56
C THR A 119 28.92 -26.46 -14.65
N ILE A 120 29.96 -26.41 -13.83
CA ILE A 120 30.77 -25.20 -13.61
C ILE A 120 32.29 -25.47 -13.85
N VAL A 121 32.95 -24.40 -14.25
CA VAL A 121 34.42 -24.27 -14.23
C VAL A 121 34.81 -23.21 -13.24
N ARG A 122 35.72 -23.56 -12.34
CA ARG A 122 36.18 -22.80 -11.21
C ARG A 122 37.33 -21.85 -11.62
N GLY A 123 37.50 -20.77 -10.84
CA GLY A 123 38.67 -19.91 -10.97
C GLY A 123 38.78 -19.16 -12.30
N TYR A 124 37.64 -18.76 -12.88
CA TYR A 124 37.64 -18.03 -14.16
C TYR A 124 38.42 -16.71 -14.05
N GLY A 125 39.17 -16.36 -15.12
CA GLY A 125 39.94 -15.11 -15.17
C GLY A 125 41.08 -15.04 -14.17
N SER A 126 41.67 -16.17 -13.80
CA SER A 126 42.78 -16.29 -12.83
C SER A 126 42.36 -16.01 -11.38
N THR A 127 41.07 -16.09 -11.07
CA THR A 127 40.59 -16.06 -9.67
C THR A 127 40.87 -17.42 -8.99
N SER A 128 41.09 -17.40 -7.67
CA SER A 128 41.37 -18.63 -6.92
C SER A 128 40.07 -19.30 -6.50
N GLY A 129 40.01 -20.63 -6.63
CA GLY A 129 38.89 -21.42 -6.16
C GLY A 129 38.66 -21.28 -4.64
N GLN A 130 37.42 -21.08 -4.23
CA GLN A 130 37.02 -20.92 -2.84
C GLN A 130 35.85 -21.85 -2.53
N THR A 131 35.66 -22.22 -1.27
CA THR A 131 34.46 -22.93 -0.84
C THR A 131 33.29 -21.96 -0.74
N HIS A 132 32.11 -22.27 -1.27
CA HIS A 132 30.89 -21.47 -1.24
C HIS A 132 29.76 -22.28 -0.59
N GLY A 133 29.05 -21.67 0.35
CA GLY A 133 28.10 -22.36 1.22
C GLY A 133 28.80 -23.23 2.27
N THR A 134 28.02 -23.86 3.14
CA THR A 134 28.56 -24.78 4.17
C THR A 134 27.50 -25.81 4.53
N GLY A 135 27.82 -27.09 4.36
CA GLY A 135 26.89 -28.18 4.67
C GLY A 135 25.62 -28.13 3.83
N THR A 136 24.51 -27.69 4.41
CA THR A 136 23.22 -27.47 3.72
C THR A 136 22.85 -25.98 3.64
N THR A 137 23.76 -25.09 4.01
CA THR A 137 23.51 -23.65 3.98
C THR A 137 23.74 -23.11 2.56
N PRO A 138 22.71 -22.63 1.89
CA PRO A 138 22.82 -22.07 0.54
C PRO A 138 23.62 -20.78 0.56
N PHE A 139 24.13 -20.37 -0.60
CA PHE A 139 24.75 -19.08 -0.79
C PHE A 139 24.04 -18.30 -1.91
N ASN A 140 24.14 -16.98 -1.84
CA ASN A 140 23.56 -16.11 -2.84
C ASN A 140 24.52 -15.89 -4.00
N ILE A 141 24.01 -16.05 -5.20
CA ILE A 141 24.72 -15.88 -6.45
C ILE A 141 24.37 -14.53 -7.05
N GLN A 142 25.38 -13.79 -7.49
CA GLN A 142 25.24 -12.66 -8.38
C GLN A 142 25.73 -13.05 -9.77
N ILE A 143 24.86 -12.96 -10.77
CA ILE A 143 25.21 -13.12 -12.19
C ILE A 143 25.90 -11.84 -12.64
N ILE A 144 27.13 -11.98 -13.18
CA ILE A 144 27.93 -10.83 -13.63
C ILE A 144 27.60 -10.53 -15.10
N ALA A 145 27.64 -11.56 -15.95
CA ALA A 145 27.40 -11.43 -17.37
C ALA A 145 27.16 -12.79 -18.03
N HIS A 146 26.66 -12.77 -19.26
CA HIS A 146 26.48 -13.93 -20.13
C HIS A 146 27.39 -13.80 -21.37
N PRO A 147 28.71 -13.94 -21.25
CA PRO A 147 29.61 -13.86 -22.41
C PRO A 147 29.32 -14.98 -23.39
N LYS A 148 29.47 -14.70 -24.67
CA LYS A 148 29.25 -15.64 -25.77
C LYS A 148 30.57 -15.85 -26.53
N GLN A 149 30.67 -16.98 -27.19
CA GLN A 149 31.78 -17.26 -28.11
C GLN A 149 31.57 -16.51 -29.43
N GLU A 150 32.66 -16.09 -30.03
CA GLU A 150 32.62 -15.47 -31.36
C GLU A 150 32.03 -16.42 -32.39
N GLY A 151 31.06 -15.94 -33.18
CA GLY A 151 30.37 -16.75 -34.19
C GLY A 151 29.33 -17.75 -33.63
N GLN A 152 29.03 -17.71 -32.34
CA GLN A 152 28.01 -18.57 -31.75
C GLN A 152 26.60 -18.11 -32.13
N ASP A 153 25.71 -19.04 -32.44
CA ASP A 153 24.30 -18.76 -32.65
C ASP A 153 23.65 -18.17 -31.39
N PRO A 154 22.55 -17.39 -31.52
CA PRO A 154 21.79 -16.91 -30.38
C PRO A 154 21.41 -18.06 -29.44
N SER A 155 21.41 -17.79 -28.14
CA SER A 155 20.91 -18.74 -27.15
C SER A 155 19.43 -19.02 -27.38
N ALA A 156 18.93 -20.10 -26.76
CA ALA A 156 17.53 -20.45 -26.79
C ALA A 156 16.64 -19.26 -26.35
N ASP A 157 15.39 -19.25 -26.78
CA ASP A 157 14.40 -18.23 -26.42
C ASP A 157 14.24 -18.12 -24.89
N GLU A 158 14.45 -16.93 -24.36
CA GLU A 158 14.34 -16.56 -22.95
C GLU A 158 13.13 -15.68 -22.67
N SER A 159 12.25 -15.52 -23.64
CA SER A 159 11.04 -14.72 -23.47
C SER A 159 10.17 -15.26 -22.34
N LYS A 160 9.62 -14.37 -21.53
CA LYS A 160 8.71 -14.68 -20.45
C LYS A 160 7.29 -14.29 -20.77
N ALA A 161 6.34 -15.12 -20.35
CA ALA A 161 4.94 -14.73 -20.34
C ALA A 161 4.69 -13.71 -19.22
N ARG A 162 3.88 -12.68 -19.53
CA ARG A 162 3.40 -11.71 -18.54
C ARG A 162 2.49 -12.39 -17.54
N THR A 163 2.53 -11.93 -16.30
CA THR A 163 1.66 -12.40 -15.21
C THR A 163 0.39 -11.56 -15.17
N LYS A 164 -0.76 -12.20 -15.06
CA LYS A 164 -2.04 -11.54 -14.88
C LYS A 164 -2.37 -11.47 -13.40
N VAL A 165 -2.51 -10.25 -12.86
CA VAL A 165 -2.98 -9.98 -11.51
C VAL A 165 -4.38 -9.39 -11.58
N SER A 166 -5.19 -9.59 -10.57
CA SER A 166 -6.59 -9.12 -10.58
C SER A 166 -7.05 -8.73 -9.18
N ASN A 167 -8.00 -7.80 -9.14
CA ASN A 167 -8.75 -7.41 -7.95
C ASN A 167 -10.25 -7.34 -8.30
N TYR A 168 -11.10 -7.47 -7.29
CA TYR A 168 -12.55 -7.43 -7.49
C TYR A 168 -13.08 -6.03 -7.24
N VAL A 169 -14.13 -5.67 -7.96
CA VAL A 169 -14.88 -4.43 -7.77
C VAL A 169 -15.76 -4.56 -6.54
N GLN A 170 -15.75 -3.60 -5.63
CA GLN A 170 -16.61 -3.55 -4.45
C GLN A 170 -17.72 -2.54 -4.63
N ILE A 171 -18.91 -2.87 -4.14
CA ILE A 171 -20.09 -2.00 -4.15
C ILE A 171 -20.09 -1.17 -2.87
N PHE A 172 -20.22 0.13 -3.01
CA PHE A 172 -20.40 1.10 -1.93
C PHE A 172 -21.77 1.73 -2.07
N GLN A 173 -22.64 1.51 -1.09
CA GLN A 173 -24.03 1.98 -1.13
C GLN A 173 -24.51 2.43 0.23
N LYS A 174 -25.14 3.60 0.28
CA LYS A 174 -25.81 4.12 1.49
C LYS A 174 -27.20 4.62 1.11
N GLY A 175 -28.21 4.12 1.81
CA GLY A 175 -29.60 4.56 1.64
C GLY A 175 -29.93 5.80 2.46
N ILE A 176 -30.84 6.61 1.93
CA ILE A 176 -31.40 7.80 2.57
C ILE A 176 -32.90 7.68 2.57
N ASN A 177 -33.54 7.96 3.71
CA ASN A 177 -34.98 7.93 3.85
C ASN A 177 -35.42 9.08 4.75
N VAL A 178 -36.10 10.08 4.18
CA VAL A 178 -36.57 11.28 4.89
C VAL A 178 -38.09 11.42 4.71
N SER A 179 -38.83 11.52 5.81
CA SER A 179 -40.27 11.69 5.75
C SER A 179 -40.68 13.05 5.17
N TYR A 180 -41.86 13.10 4.55
CA TYR A 180 -42.37 14.36 4.01
C TYR A 180 -42.51 15.45 5.09
N SER A 181 -42.94 15.04 6.30
CA SER A 181 -43.07 15.97 7.44
C SER A 181 -41.74 16.55 7.85
N MET A 182 -40.66 15.71 7.97
CA MET A 182 -39.34 16.17 8.35
C MET A 182 -38.76 17.17 7.34
N ARG A 183 -39.00 16.96 6.04
CA ARG A 183 -38.55 17.89 5.00
C ARG A 183 -39.27 19.26 5.01
N LYS A 184 -40.48 19.31 5.61
CA LYS A 184 -41.26 20.55 5.72
C LYS A 184 -41.03 21.31 7.01
N VAL A 185 -40.47 20.70 8.04
CA VAL A 185 -40.10 21.36 9.29
C VAL A 185 -38.91 22.28 9.04
N LEU A 186 -39.06 23.54 9.48
CA LEU A 186 -37.95 24.48 9.50
C LEU A 186 -36.95 24.04 10.58
N GLN A 187 -35.75 23.76 10.16
CA GLN A 187 -34.68 23.32 11.04
C GLN A 187 -33.63 24.45 11.17
N ALA A 188 -33.09 24.61 12.37
CA ALA A 188 -31.94 25.47 12.57
C ALA A 188 -30.68 24.84 11.95
N GLY A 189 -29.91 25.60 11.17
CA GLY A 189 -28.65 25.17 10.59
C GLY A 189 -28.72 24.24 9.37
N VAL A 190 -29.92 23.78 8.96
CA VAL A 190 -30.09 22.86 7.80
C VAL A 190 -31.20 23.39 6.91
N ALA A 191 -30.88 23.75 5.67
CA ALA A 191 -31.86 24.29 4.72
C ALA A 191 -32.76 23.20 4.09
N ASP A 192 -32.20 22.05 3.70
CA ASP A 192 -32.93 20.87 3.20
C ASP A 192 -32.29 19.60 3.75
N GLU A 193 -33.04 18.90 4.59
CA GLU A 193 -32.57 17.68 5.27
C GLU A 193 -32.14 16.59 4.28
N TYR A 194 -32.83 16.43 3.17
CA TYR A 194 -32.48 15.39 2.18
C TYR A 194 -31.12 15.66 1.54
N THR A 195 -30.88 16.87 1.08
CA THR A 195 -29.59 17.27 0.48
C THR A 195 -28.45 17.17 1.52
N PHE A 196 -28.71 17.55 2.75
CA PHE A 196 -27.76 17.42 3.84
C PHE A 196 -27.39 15.95 4.09
N GLN A 197 -28.38 15.05 4.12
CA GLN A 197 -28.13 13.62 4.30
C GLN A 197 -27.38 13.00 3.09
N VAL A 198 -27.64 13.46 1.86
CA VAL A 198 -26.87 13.03 0.66
C VAL A 198 -25.38 13.36 0.85
N ALA A 199 -25.07 14.61 1.22
CA ALA A 199 -23.69 15.04 1.46
C ALA A 199 -23.00 14.19 2.55
N ARG A 200 -23.73 13.91 3.64
CA ARG A 200 -23.23 13.06 4.73
C ARG A 200 -22.92 11.64 4.29
N ARG A 201 -23.83 11.00 3.55
CA ARG A 201 -23.64 9.63 3.04
C ARG A 201 -22.48 9.57 2.05
N LEU A 202 -22.29 10.61 1.24
CA LEU A 202 -21.14 10.70 0.35
C LEU A 202 -19.81 10.72 1.14
N MET A 203 -19.70 11.54 2.17
CA MET A 203 -18.51 11.57 3.05
C MET A 203 -18.27 10.21 3.71
N GLU A 204 -19.30 9.54 4.20
CA GLU A 204 -19.17 8.21 4.78
C GLU A 204 -18.67 7.17 3.80
N ILE A 205 -19.14 7.19 2.54
CA ILE A 205 -18.68 6.27 1.52
C ILE A 205 -17.23 6.54 1.13
N MET A 206 -16.84 7.80 0.97
CA MET A 206 -15.45 8.16 0.65
C MET A 206 -14.49 7.69 1.76
N ARG A 207 -14.88 7.84 3.01
CA ARG A 207 -14.14 7.33 4.17
C ARG A 207 -14.07 5.79 4.19
N GLU A 208 -15.17 5.12 3.83
CA GLU A 208 -15.22 3.66 3.71
C GLU A 208 -14.32 3.16 2.58
N LEU A 209 -14.30 3.86 1.44
CA LEU A 209 -13.41 3.57 0.32
C LEU A 209 -11.93 3.71 0.73
N ASP A 210 -11.57 4.78 1.43
CA ASP A 210 -10.20 4.99 1.93
C ASP A 210 -9.77 3.87 2.89
N SER A 211 -10.64 3.48 3.83
CA SER A 211 -10.41 2.34 4.71
C SER A 211 -10.24 1.02 3.95
N CYS A 212 -11.05 0.79 2.91
CA CYS A 212 -10.94 -0.40 2.07
C CYS A 212 -9.66 -0.41 1.21
N LEU A 213 -9.19 0.76 0.75
CA LEU A 213 -7.91 0.86 0.03
C LEU A 213 -6.73 0.43 0.89
N ILE A 214 -6.81 0.62 2.21
CA ILE A 214 -5.76 0.23 3.15
C ILE A 214 -5.97 -1.21 3.62
N ASN A 215 -7.11 -1.52 4.24
CA ASN A 215 -7.36 -2.77 4.97
C ASN A 215 -8.29 -3.74 4.24
N GLY A 216 -8.70 -3.46 3.02
CA GLY A 216 -9.60 -4.33 2.26
C GLY A 216 -9.03 -5.72 2.08
N ILE A 217 -9.92 -6.73 2.09
CA ILE A 217 -9.58 -8.13 1.82
C ILE A 217 -10.43 -8.58 0.65
N SER A 218 -9.77 -9.12 -0.36
CA SER A 218 -10.43 -9.63 -1.55
C SER A 218 -11.32 -10.83 -1.23
N SER A 219 -12.55 -10.83 -1.76
CA SER A 219 -13.46 -11.97 -1.63
C SER A 219 -12.98 -13.24 -2.35
N GLY A 220 -11.94 -13.13 -3.20
CA GLY A 220 -11.44 -14.23 -4.02
C GLY A 220 -12.42 -14.70 -5.11
N SER A 221 -13.63 -14.15 -5.17
CA SER A 221 -14.68 -14.51 -6.12
C SER A 221 -15.45 -13.29 -6.63
N GLN A 222 -16.15 -13.44 -7.74
CA GLN A 222 -17.02 -12.39 -8.31
C GLN A 222 -18.31 -12.13 -7.48
N GLY A 223 -18.46 -12.85 -6.37
CA GLY A 223 -19.67 -12.82 -5.56
C GLY A 223 -20.75 -13.81 -6.03
N SER A 224 -21.74 -14.03 -5.19
CA SER A 224 -22.91 -14.85 -5.43
C SER A 224 -24.06 -14.34 -4.55
N ASP A 225 -25.23 -14.97 -4.61
CA ASP A 225 -26.36 -14.63 -3.72
C ASP A 225 -26.02 -14.76 -2.22
N SER A 226 -24.97 -15.49 -1.89
CA SER A 226 -24.51 -15.73 -0.51
C SER A 226 -23.14 -15.14 -0.20
N VAL A 227 -22.39 -14.67 -1.20
CA VAL A 227 -21.03 -14.13 -1.02
C VAL A 227 -20.97 -12.69 -1.54
N TYR A 228 -20.72 -11.77 -0.63
CA TYR A 228 -20.51 -10.37 -0.98
C TYR A 228 -19.14 -10.18 -1.62
N ARG A 229 -19.11 -9.41 -2.70
CA ARG A 229 -17.86 -9.06 -3.40
C ARG A 229 -17.15 -7.94 -2.67
N SER A 230 -15.87 -8.14 -2.34
CA SER A 230 -15.00 -7.15 -1.71
C SER A 230 -13.68 -7.01 -2.46
N MET A 231 -13.11 -5.81 -2.43
CA MET A 231 -11.81 -5.53 -3.02
C MET A 231 -10.68 -5.75 -2.00
N GLY A 232 -9.51 -6.16 -2.50
CA GLY A 232 -8.27 -6.19 -1.73
C GLY A 232 -7.63 -4.81 -1.62
N GLY A 233 -7.07 -4.51 -0.44
CA GLY A 233 -6.34 -3.27 -0.15
C GLY A 233 -4.83 -3.43 -0.20
N ILE A 234 -4.10 -2.33 0.08
CA ILE A 234 -2.63 -2.32 0.02
C ILE A 234 -2.00 -3.30 1.01
N VAL A 235 -2.58 -3.48 2.20
CA VAL A 235 -2.09 -4.44 3.20
C VAL A 235 -2.17 -5.87 2.68
N GLU A 236 -3.27 -6.26 2.02
CA GLU A 236 -3.40 -7.60 1.45
C GLU A 236 -2.36 -7.84 0.35
N PHE A 237 -2.22 -6.90 -0.60
CA PHE A 237 -1.28 -7.06 -1.71
C PHE A 237 0.18 -7.01 -1.26
N SER A 238 0.55 -6.15 -0.32
CA SER A 238 1.90 -6.08 0.21
C SER A 238 2.23 -7.23 1.17
N SER A 239 1.26 -7.77 1.91
CA SER A 239 1.46 -8.89 2.83
C SER A 239 1.53 -10.25 2.15
N GLN A 240 1.05 -10.39 0.93
CA GLN A 240 1.21 -11.61 0.12
C GLN A 240 2.60 -11.73 -0.51
N SER A 241 3.39 -10.69 -0.42
CA SER A 241 4.74 -10.67 -0.93
C SER A 241 5.67 -11.55 -0.11
N LEU A 242 6.31 -12.50 -0.75
CA LEU A 242 7.24 -13.44 -0.12
C LEU A 242 8.61 -12.83 0.22
N GLY A 243 8.87 -11.57 -0.12
CA GLY A 243 10.22 -10.99 -0.03
C GLY A 243 10.34 -9.74 0.83
N ASN A 244 9.36 -8.87 0.81
CA ASN A 244 9.45 -7.51 1.39
C ASN A 244 8.60 -7.33 2.64
N ILE A 245 8.42 -8.42 3.41
CA ILE A 245 7.69 -8.41 4.67
C ILE A 245 8.67 -8.50 5.82
N THR A 246 8.61 -7.55 6.74
CA THR A 246 9.33 -7.60 8.01
C THR A 246 8.32 -7.84 9.14
N THR A 247 8.55 -8.89 9.92
CA THR A 247 7.72 -9.30 11.05
C THR A 247 8.44 -9.22 12.39
N THR A 248 9.62 -8.62 12.40
CA THR A 248 10.42 -8.46 13.62
C THR A 248 9.79 -7.41 14.52
N ALA A 249 9.58 -7.75 15.79
CA ALA A 249 9.08 -6.80 16.78
C ALA A 249 10.17 -5.78 17.14
N GLU A 250 10.06 -4.57 16.59
CA GLU A 250 11.03 -3.49 16.78
C GLU A 250 10.37 -2.11 16.72
N PRO A 251 10.96 -1.08 17.33
CA PRO A 251 10.46 0.28 17.18
C PRO A 251 10.79 0.83 15.78
N LEU A 252 9.88 1.65 15.24
CA LEU A 252 10.14 2.34 13.98
C LEU A 252 11.29 3.33 14.14
N THR A 253 12.39 3.07 13.43
CA THR A 253 13.58 3.92 13.37
C THR A 253 13.90 4.30 11.93
N LEU A 254 14.80 5.27 11.74
CA LEU A 254 15.27 5.62 10.40
C LEU A 254 15.97 4.42 9.72
N THR A 255 16.66 3.60 10.50
CA THR A 255 17.32 2.38 9.99
C THR A 255 16.31 1.40 9.43
N VAL A 256 15.19 1.15 10.13
CA VAL A 256 14.11 0.28 9.64
C VAL A 256 13.53 0.79 8.32
N ILE A 257 13.31 2.11 8.21
CA ILE A 257 12.83 2.71 6.95
C ILE A 257 13.86 2.55 5.83
N ASN A 258 15.15 2.74 6.12
CA ASN A 258 16.21 2.54 5.14
C ASN A 258 16.30 1.09 4.69
N ASP A 259 16.14 0.12 5.59
CA ASP A 259 16.12 -1.30 5.25
C ASP A 259 14.91 -1.67 4.38
N MET A 260 13.72 -1.12 4.68
CA MET A 260 12.53 -1.28 3.82
C MET A 260 12.75 -0.68 2.42
N CYS A 261 13.35 0.50 2.34
CA CYS A 261 13.68 1.12 1.05
C CYS A 261 14.72 0.30 0.28
N LYS A 262 15.71 -0.27 0.99
CA LYS A 262 16.72 -1.12 0.38
C LYS A 262 16.11 -2.41 -0.20
N GLN A 263 15.14 -3.03 0.48
CA GLN A 263 14.43 -4.20 -0.05
C GLN A 263 13.75 -3.87 -1.40
N ILE A 264 13.01 -2.76 -1.45
CA ILE A 264 12.36 -2.30 -2.68
C ILE A 264 13.39 -2.01 -3.77
N TRP A 265 14.52 -1.36 -3.43
CA TRP A 265 15.58 -1.03 -4.38
C TRP A 265 16.28 -2.27 -4.91
N ASP A 266 16.54 -3.27 -4.07
CA ASP A 266 17.16 -4.56 -4.47
C ASP A 266 16.27 -5.29 -5.50
N ASP A 267 14.95 -5.12 -5.44
CA ASP A 267 13.99 -5.66 -6.40
C ASP A 267 13.75 -4.76 -7.63
N GLY A 268 14.40 -3.59 -7.68
CA GLY A 268 14.33 -2.66 -8.79
C GLY A 268 13.20 -1.61 -8.69
N GLY A 269 12.54 -1.50 -7.54
CA GLY A 269 11.53 -0.48 -7.25
C GLY A 269 12.16 0.86 -6.83
N VAL A 270 11.33 1.92 -6.86
CA VAL A 270 11.72 3.28 -6.46
C VAL A 270 10.67 3.81 -5.47
N PRO A 271 10.90 3.69 -4.17
CA PRO A 271 9.94 4.14 -3.18
C PRO A 271 9.85 5.67 -3.14
N ASN A 272 8.64 6.20 -2.96
CA ASN A 272 8.38 7.63 -2.88
C ASN A 272 7.40 8.03 -1.76
N PHE A 273 6.81 7.07 -1.02
CA PHE A 273 5.94 7.38 0.10
C PHE A 273 6.12 6.41 1.27
N ILE A 274 5.72 6.88 2.45
CA ILE A 274 5.56 6.11 3.67
C ILE A 274 4.12 6.27 4.13
N LEU A 275 3.39 5.17 4.31
CA LEU A 275 2.05 5.16 4.86
C LEU A 275 2.07 4.63 6.29
N VAL A 276 1.62 5.45 7.24
CA VAL A 276 1.67 5.15 8.69
C VAL A 276 0.44 5.63 9.42
N GLY A 277 0.16 4.99 10.55
CA GLY A 277 -0.81 5.46 11.54
C GLY A 277 -0.28 6.58 12.43
N GLY A 278 -1.14 7.12 13.27
CA GLY A 278 -0.81 8.24 14.16
C GLY A 278 0.32 7.93 15.15
N LYS A 279 0.41 6.68 15.65
CA LYS A 279 1.47 6.23 16.57
C LYS A 279 2.84 6.30 15.89
N GLN A 280 2.96 5.71 14.71
CA GLN A 280 4.23 5.66 13.98
C GLN A 280 4.63 7.02 13.41
N LYS A 281 3.68 7.89 13.08
CA LYS A 281 3.99 9.29 12.73
C LYS A 281 4.69 10.02 13.89
N ARG A 282 4.25 9.79 15.12
CA ARG A 282 4.93 10.36 16.30
C ARG A 282 6.35 9.81 16.45
N ALA A 283 6.58 8.52 16.16
CA ALA A 283 7.92 7.95 16.13
C ALA A 283 8.80 8.62 15.06
N ILE A 284 8.28 8.81 13.83
CA ILE A 284 9.00 9.53 12.76
C ILE A 284 9.39 10.95 13.19
N ASN A 285 8.51 11.66 13.90
CA ASN A 285 8.83 12.99 14.40
C ASN A 285 9.94 12.99 15.46
N THR A 286 10.28 11.86 16.06
CA THR A 286 11.39 11.76 17.04
C THR A 286 12.74 11.43 16.41
N PHE A 287 12.80 11.16 15.09
CA PHE A 287 14.06 10.91 14.41
C PHE A 287 15.02 12.08 14.58
N ASP A 288 16.32 11.77 14.58
CA ASP A 288 17.40 12.64 15.03
C ASP A 288 17.23 14.12 14.68
N GLN A 289 17.27 14.95 15.71
CA GLN A 289 17.10 16.41 15.59
C GLN A 289 18.26 17.07 14.85
N SER A 290 19.43 16.48 14.83
CA SER A 290 20.61 17.01 14.17
C SER A 290 20.51 16.98 12.63
N ALA A 291 19.74 16.06 12.09
CA ALA A 291 19.53 15.92 10.64
C ALA A 291 18.35 16.78 10.13
N ARG A 292 17.64 17.48 10.99
CA ARG A 292 16.44 18.24 10.64
C ARG A 292 16.75 19.64 10.22
N ARG A 293 16.23 20.04 9.07
CA ARG A 293 16.15 21.45 8.66
C ARG A 293 14.85 22.01 9.23
N SER A 294 14.91 22.56 10.45
CA SER A 294 13.76 23.24 11.04
C SER A 294 13.62 24.65 10.46
N VAL A 295 12.44 24.96 9.93
CA VAL A 295 12.04 26.36 9.74
C VAL A 295 11.56 26.85 11.10
N TYR A 296 12.35 27.69 11.73
CA TYR A 296 12.04 28.27 13.03
C TYR A 296 11.07 29.44 12.84
N ASP A 297 9.84 29.26 13.28
CA ASP A 297 8.93 30.40 13.56
C ASP A 297 8.90 30.59 15.08
N ALA A 298 9.28 31.78 15.54
CA ALA A 298 9.47 32.10 16.96
C ALA A 298 8.19 32.02 17.81
N THR A 299 7.03 31.81 17.18
CA THR A 299 5.71 31.77 17.84
C THR A 299 5.13 30.35 17.91
N THR A 300 5.74 29.36 17.27
CA THR A 300 5.21 27.98 17.19
C THR A 300 6.15 26.99 17.86
N ALA A 301 5.69 26.28 18.89
CA ALA A 301 6.42 25.21 19.53
C ALA A 301 6.08 23.86 18.86
N GLY A 302 7.11 23.13 18.41
CA GLY A 302 6.97 21.81 17.82
C GLY A 302 7.44 21.75 16.35
N TYR A 303 7.51 20.55 15.82
CA TYR A 303 7.88 20.30 14.42
C TYR A 303 7.16 19.07 13.88
N VAL A 304 6.92 19.08 12.57
CA VAL A 304 6.32 17.97 11.84
C VAL A 304 7.27 17.57 10.72
N VAL A 305 7.50 16.26 10.57
CA VAL A 305 8.29 15.69 9.48
C VAL A 305 7.35 15.24 8.39
N ASP A 306 7.29 15.96 7.29
CA ASP A 306 6.44 15.61 6.14
C ASP A 306 7.20 14.79 5.09
N LYS A 307 8.52 14.84 5.09
CA LYS A 307 9.39 14.09 4.18
C LYS A 307 10.53 13.46 4.93
N VAL A 308 10.86 12.24 4.57
CA VAL A 308 12.03 11.50 5.06
C VAL A 308 13.00 11.30 3.91
N ILE A 309 14.26 11.63 4.11
CA ILE A 309 15.34 11.35 3.15
C ILE A 309 16.08 10.11 3.64
N THR A 310 16.15 9.10 2.80
CA THR A 310 16.85 7.84 3.10
C THR A 310 18.34 7.94 2.78
N ASP A 311 19.13 7.02 3.29
CA ASP A 311 20.58 6.88 3.00
C ASP A 311 20.87 6.57 1.53
N LEU A 312 19.94 5.92 0.83
CA LEU A 312 20.01 5.68 -0.62
C LEU A 312 19.64 6.91 -1.46
N GLY A 313 19.24 8.03 -0.83
CA GLY A 313 18.88 9.28 -1.50
C GLY A 313 17.43 9.38 -1.97
N PHE A 314 16.55 8.43 -1.60
CA PHE A 314 15.12 8.55 -1.87
C PHE A 314 14.48 9.59 -0.95
N ILE A 315 13.54 10.34 -1.50
CA ILE A 315 12.72 11.30 -0.73
C ILE A 315 11.33 10.70 -0.61
N LEU A 316 10.92 10.38 0.60
CA LEU A 316 9.65 9.75 0.90
C LEU A 316 8.68 10.76 1.50
N ASP A 317 7.49 10.89 0.90
CA ASP A 317 6.38 11.68 1.48
C ASP A 317 5.69 10.87 2.58
N VAL A 318 5.52 11.45 3.75
CA VAL A 318 4.87 10.77 4.89
C VAL A 318 3.37 11.00 4.82
N ILE A 319 2.63 9.96 4.54
CA ILE A 319 1.17 9.94 4.51
C ILE A 319 0.68 9.36 5.84
N VAL A 320 -0.13 10.14 6.56
CA VAL A 320 -0.73 9.71 7.82
C VAL A 320 -2.19 9.44 7.59
N ASP A 321 -2.59 8.22 7.87
CA ASP A 321 -3.97 7.81 7.72
C ASP A 321 -4.49 7.10 8.99
N PRO A 322 -5.69 7.46 9.48
CA PRO A 322 -6.25 6.89 10.70
C PRO A 322 -6.67 5.42 10.57
N TRP A 323 -6.73 4.89 9.34
CA TRP A 323 -7.10 3.50 9.09
C TRP A 323 -5.90 2.55 9.09
N VAL A 324 -4.67 3.07 9.06
CA VAL A 324 -3.47 2.26 9.18
C VAL A 324 -3.35 1.77 10.62
N PRO A 325 -3.21 0.46 10.87
CA PRO A 325 -2.95 -0.09 12.20
C PRO A 325 -1.69 0.50 12.84
N ASP A 326 -1.68 0.62 14.16
CA ASP A 326 -0.59 1.26 14.91
C ASP A 326 0.75 0.50 14.85
N ASP A 327 0.71 -0.77 14.50
CA ASP A 327 1.88 -1.66 14.36
C ASP A 327 2.37 -1.81 12.92
N VAL A 328 1.73 -1.08 11.97
CA VAL A 328 2.01 -1.21 10.55
C VAL A 328 2.70 0.03 10.00
N CYS A 329 3.69 -0.22 9.13
CA CYS A 329 4.30 0.78 8.25
C CYS A 329 4.43 0.18 6.84
N ILE A 330 4.02 0.96 5.84
CA ILE A 330 4.14 0.58 4.43
C ILE A 330 4.99 1.63 3.72
N VAL A 331 6.02 1.17 3.02
CA VAL A 331 6.85 2.00 2.14
C VAL A 331 6.62 1.54 0.71
N GLY A 332 6.54 2.47 -0.24
CA GLY A 332 6.33 2.05 -1.62
C GLY A 332 6.32 3.18 -2.65
N ASP A 333 5.82 2.85 -3.84
CA ASP A 333 5.68 3.77 -4.98
C ASP A 333 4.19 4.06 -5.27
N LEU A 334 3.75 5.30 -5.02
CA LEU A 334 2.38 5.76 -5.31
C LEU A 334 2.00 5.63 -6.80
N ASN A 335 2.97 5.72 -7.72
CA ASN A 335 2.69 5.60 -9.16
C ASN A 335 2.23 4.19 -9.56
N LYS A 336 2.44 3.22 -8.69
CA LYS A 336 2.01 1.82 -8.90
C LYS A 336 0.60 1.55 -8.37
N ILE A 337 -0.03 2.52 -7.73
CA ILE A 337 -1.37 2.41 -7.17
C ILE A 337 -2.34 3.20 -8.04
N LYS A 338 -3.49 2.61 -8.34
CA LYS A 338 -4.60 3.30 -9.03
C LYS A 338 -5.92 2.90 -8.42
N VAL A 339 -6.80 3.87 -8.21
CA VAL A 339 -8.20 3.63 -7.87
C VAL A 339 -9.03 3.79 -9.13
N VAL A 340 -9.75 2.74 -9.47
CA VAL A 340 -10.47 2.63 -10.74
C VAL A 340 -11.97 2.48 -10.48
N PRO A 341 -12.81 3.42 -10.95
CA PRO A 341 -14.26 3.28 -10.87
C PRO A 341 -14.75 2.28 -11.91
N PHE A 342 -15.69 1.41 -11.51
CA PHE A 342 -16.54 0.65 -12.41
C PHE A 342 -17.83 1.43 -12.69
N ILE A 343 -18.47 1.89 -11.62
CA ILE A 343 -19.56 2.86 -11.66
C ILE A 343 -19.13 4.05 -10.80
N PRO A 344 -18.98 5.26 -11.38
CA PRO A 344 -18.67 6.46 -10.63
C PRO A 344 -19.70 6.73 -9.54
N MET A 345 -19.28 7.39 -8.46
CA MET A 345 -20.17 7.77 -7.37
C MET A 345 -21.29 8.66 -7.88
N MET A 346 -22.51 8.26 -7.60
CA MET A 346 -23.72 9.02 -7.95
C MET A 346 -24.76 8.95 -6.84
N SER A 347 -25.62 9.95 -6.79
CA SER A 347 -26.82 9.92 -5.97
C SER A 347 -28.04 9.83 -6.86
N GLU A 348 -28.98 8.97 -6.52
CA GLU A 348 -30.22 8.78 -7.27
C GLU A 348 -31.41 8.62 -6.35
N ASP A 349 -32.57 9.03 -6.81
CA ASP A 349 -33.83 8.80 -6.13
C ASP A 349 -34.32 7.38 -6.38
N VAL A 350 -34.66 6.68 -5.32
CA VAL A 350 -35.21 5.33 -5.36
C VAL A 350 -36.74 5.40 -5.36
N ALA A 351 -37.40 4.38 -5.92
CA ALA A 351 -38.86 4.30 -6.00
C ALA A 351 -39.49 4.59 -4.63
N LYS A 352 -40.51 5.47 -4.66
CA LYS A 352 -41.24 5.90 -3.47
C LYS A 352 -42.14 4.76 -2.96
N SER A 353 -41.98 4.43 -1.70
CA SER A 353 -42.89 3.56 -0.96
C SER A 353 -43.30 4.28 0.32
N GLY A 354 -44.60 4.64 0.45
CA GLY A 354 -45.09 5.42 1.59
C GLY A 354 -44.81 6.93 1.50
N ALA A 355 -45.03 7.65 2.59
CA ALA A 355 -44.93 9.11 2.67
C ALA A 355 -43.48 9.56 3.04
N ALA A 356 -42.50 9.16 2.23
CA ALA A 356 -41.11 9.49 2.41
C ALA A 356 -40.37 9.73 1.09
N TYR A 357 -39.33 10.56 1.11
CA TYR A 357 -38.33 10.64 0.06
C TYR A 357 -37.26 9.61 0.32
N LYS A 358 -37.03 8.73 -0.65
CA LYS A 358 -36.00 7.71 -0.61
C LYS A 358 -34.97 7.95 -1.70
N GLY A 359 -33.71 7.88 -1.36
CA GLY A 359 -32.63 7.97 -2.27
C GLY A 359 -31.48 7.08 -1.82
N GLN A 360 -30.49 6.95 -2.67
CA GLN A 360 -29.25 6.25 -2.37
C GLN A 360 -28.07 7.00 -2.95
N VAL A 361 -26.94 6.88 -2.28
CA VAL A 361 -25.63 7.18 -2.85
C VAL A 361 -24.98 5.84 -3.16
N TYR A 362 -24.55 5.68 -4.41
CA TYR A 362 -24.06 4.43 -4.96
C TYR A 362 -22.79 4.65 -5.78
N GLY A 363 -21.86 3.72 -5.70
CA GLY A 363 -20.67 3.68 -6.53
C GLY A 363 -19.98 2.34 -6.43
N GLU A 364 -19.25 1.97 -7.48
CA GLU A 364 -18.47 0.74 -7.50
C GLU A 364 -17.03 1.05 -7.86
N TYR A 365 -16.10 0.58 -7.02
CA TYR A 365 -14.68 0.87 -7.15
C TYR A 365 -13.84 -0.38 -6.95
N THR A 366 -12.64 -0.34 -7.55
CA THR A 366 -11.56 -1.30 -7.31
C THR A 366 -10.22 -0.58 -7.29
N ALA A 367 -9.19 -1.26 -6.86
CA ALA A 367 -7.83 -0.73 -6.85
C ALA A 367 -6.86 -1.66 -7.57
N GLU A 368 -5.90 -1.07 -8.29
CA GLU A 368 -4.74 -1.75 -8.86
C GLU A 368 -3.53 -1.48 -7.97
N PHE A 369 -2.82 -2.54 -7.60
CA PHE A 369 -1.52 -2.49 -6.91
C PHE A 369 -0.51 -3.21 -7.79
N ARG A 370 0.14 -2.44 -8.67
CA ARG A 370 1.01 -2.98 -9.71
C ARG A 370 2.37 -3.36 -9.15
N ASN A 371 2.87 -4.52 -9.56
CA ASN A 371 4.15 -5.04 -9.13
C ASN A 371 4.29 -5.00 -7.59
N ALA A 372 3.27 -5.47 -6.88
CA ALA A 372 3.18 -5.32 -5.43
C ALA A 372 4.40 -5.90 -4.68
N LEU A 373 5.02 -6.94 -5.25
CA LEU A 373 6.19 -7.60 -4.68
C LEU A 373 7.46 -6.74 -4.72
N GLU A 374 7.60 -5.91 -5.78
CA GLU A 374 8.79 -5.11 -6.03
C GLU A 374 8.58 -3.64 -5.64
N ALA A 375 7.33 -3.19 -5.60
CA ALA A 375 7.00 -1.78 -5.39
C ALA A 375 6.70 -1.42 -3.94
N PHE A 376 6.41 -2.40 -3.08
CA PHE A 376 6.03 -2.16 -1.69
C PHE A 376 6.85 -3.01 -0.72
N SER A 377 7.13 -2.44 0.44
CA SER A 377 7.65 -3.13 1.62
C SER A 377 6.69 -2.93 2.79
N TYR A 378 6.41 -3.99 3.53
CA TYR A 378 5.41 -4.05 4.58
C TYR A 378 6.03 -4.50 5.90
N HIS A 379 5.84 -3.72 6.95
CA HIS A 379 6.25 -4.07 8.31
C HIS A 379 4.99 -4.12 9.20
N ASN A 380 4.77 -5.23 9.90
CA ASN A 380 3.53 -5.49 10.65
C ASN A 380 3.71 -5.80 12.14
N SER A 381 4.84 -5.48 12.72
CA SER A 381 5.13 -5.80 14.13
C SER A 381 5.83 -4.66 14.85
N LEU A 382 5.54 -3.42 14.45
CA LEU A 382 6.14 -2.23 15.07
C LEU A 382 5.62 -2.01 16.50
N THR A 383 6.53 -1.75 17.43
CA THR A 383 6.22 -1.54 18.85
C THR A 383 6.09 -0.08 19.26
#